data_7d6667fec983fabd26b73547e6459659
#
_entry.id   7d6667fec983fabd26b73547e6459659
#
_cell.length_a   1.000
_cell.length_b   1.000
_cell.length_c   1.000
_cell.angle_alpha   90.00
_cell.angle_beta   90.00
_cell.angle_gamma   90.00
#
_symmetry.space_group_name_H-M   'P 1'
#
loop_
_entity.id
_entity.type
_entity.pdbx_description
1 polymer ?
#
loop_
_entity_poly.entity_id
_entity_poly.type
_entity_poly.pdbx_seq_one_letter_code
_entity_poly.pdbx_strand_id
1 'polypeptide(L)'
;MSTKCIVSLVLGLPLAALASLEQKFPPVPPANAADPLLVWDIAPALRTGLPWNFRTTDDPLRAKGGMAPNITGLAKLRASGSGEFTPDNLKTMLAKLPGPVAIFDLRQEDHGLINGNAVSWYATNNWANVGKSTEAIEQDEKNRLRACTLGGEVTLSGDAVMKAEGANTAVERIAVRSVQSERKLIGMTGAAYVRIPVTDRCRPTDAAVDQFVLAVRALPAGTWAHFHCRAGQGRTTTFMVLYDMLRNAREVSLEDIVNRQLALLGDYGALGPPPGSDPTGWKAGVTADRTAFMKAFYNYARANPNGSPRLWSDWLKAQR
;
A
#
# COMPACT_ATOMS: atom_id res chain seq x y z
N MET A 1 20.55 28.60 1.10
CA MET A 1 19.27 29.09 0.56
C MET A 1 18.28 27.94 0.68
N SER A 2 17.35 28.06 1.61
CA SER A 2 16.43 27.00 2.02
C SER A 2 15.20 27.04 1.13
N THR A 3 15.05 26.04 0.23
CA THR A 3 13.84 25.89 -0.58
C THR A 3 12.77 25.27 0.31
N LYS A 4 11.89 26.10 0.82
CA LYS A 4 10.68 25.69 1.54
C LYS A 4 9.77 24.98 0.54
N CYS A 5 9.73 23.66 0.62
CA CYS A 5 8.65 22.88 -0.01
C CYS A 5 7.40 23.05 0.87
N ILE A 6 6.72 24.18 0.70
CA ILE A 6 5.41 24.42 1.28
C ILE A 6 4.43 23.68 0.42
N VAL A 7 3.93 22.55 0.91
CA VAL A 7 2.66 21.99 0.39
C VAL A 7 1.56 22.93 0.89
N SER A 8 1.39 24.06 0.18
CA SER A 8 0.23 24.93 0.39
C SER A 8 -1.01 24.20 -0.09
N LEU A 9 -1.68 23.55 0.83
CA LEU A 9 -3.01 22.96 0.60
C LEU A 9 -4.02 24.12 0.59
N VAL A 10 -4.32 24.65 -0.58
CA VAL A 10 -5.37 25.66 -0.76
C VAL A 10 -6.70 25.03 -0.39
N LEU A 11 -7.26 25.49 0.70
CA LEU A 11 -8.65 25.26 1.09
C LEU A 11 -9.57 25.85 0.03
N GLY A 12 -10.49 25.03 -0.48
CA GLY A 12 -11.60 25.52 -1.32
C GLY A 12 -11.47 25.17 -2.80
N LEU A 13 -11.57 23.88 -3.15
CA LEU A 13 -12.01 23.52 -4.50
C LEU A 13 -13.55 23.50 -4.48
N PRO A 14 -14.22 24.18 -5.43
CA PRO A 14 -15.68 24.06 -5.56
C PRO A 14 -16.06 22.62 -5.89
N LEU A 15 -17.27 22.20 -5.48
CA LEU A 15 -17.84 20.87 -5.76
C LEU A 15 -17.69 20.44 -7.24
N ALA A 16 -17.59 21.39 -8.17
CA ALA A 16 -17.37 21.15 -9.59
C ALA A 16 -16.05 20.43 -9.94
N ALA A 17 -15.04 20.44 -9.06
CA ALA A 17 -13.78 19.72 -9.29
C ALA A 17 -13.87 18.21 -9.01
N LEU A 18 -14.97 17.73 -8.42
CA LEU A 18 -15.23 16.30 -8.19
C LEU A 18 -15.76 15.58 -9.43
N ALA A 19 -16.21 16.32 -10.44
CA ALA A 19 -16.85 15.76 -11.65
C ALA A 19 -15.88 14.98 -12.57
N SER A 20 -14.57 14.96 -12.31
CA SER A 20 -13.57 14.31 -13.17
C SER A 20 -12.53 13.48 -12.42
N LEU A 21 -12.91 12.79 -11.36
CA LEU A 21 -12.05 11.75 -10.76
C LEU A 21 -12.07 10.47 -11.62
N GLU A 22 -11.94 10.61 -12.95
CA GLU A 22 -11.57 9.49 -13.78
C GLU A 22 -10.14 9.10 -13.43
N GLN A 23 -9.93 7.81 -13.13
CA GLN A 23 -8.61 7.29 -12.88
C GLN A 23 -7.80 7.33 -14.19
N LYS A 24 -6.96 8.35 -14.35
CA LYS A 24 -6.14 8.55 -15.55
C LYS A 24 -4.89 7.66 -15.58
N PHE A 25 -4.56 7.02 -14.47
CA PHE A 25 -3.37 6.22 -14.30
C PHE A 25 -3.69 4.88 -13.62
N PRO A 26 -2.95 3.84 -13.93
CA PRO A 26 -1.83 3.80 -14.88
C PRO A 26 -2.33 3.80 -16.33
N PRO A 27 -1.49 4.27 -17.27
CA PRO A 27 -1.74 3.97 -18.68
C PRO A 27 -1.69 2.45 -18.87
N VAL A 28 -2.59 1.90 -19.65
CA VAL A 28 -2.61 0.45 -19.93
C VAL A 28 -1.24 0.03 -20.45
N PRO A 29 -0.59 -1.00 -19.87
CA PRO A 29 0.68 -1.49 -20.38
C PRO A 29 0.55 -1.88 -21.85
N PRO A 30 1.59 -1.68 -22.68
CA PRO A 30 1.56 -2.15 -24.05
C PRO A 30 1.34 -3.68 -24.09
N ALA A 31 0.58 -4.16 -25.07
CA ALA A 31 0.24 -5.57 -25.23
C ALA A 31 1.44 -6.53 -25.30
N ASN A 32 2.65 -6.00 -25.54
CA ASN A 32 3.92 -6.74 -25.65
C ASN A 32 4.83 -6.53 -24.42
N ALA A 33 4.27 -6.31 -23.22
CA ALA A 33 5.08 -6.24 -22.01
C ALA A 33 5.88 -7.54 -21.85
N ALA A 34 7.17 -7.43 -21.58
CA ALA A 34 8.02 -8.59 -21.29
C ALA A 34 7.47 -9.38 -20.11
N ASP A 35 7.69 -10.71 -20.10
CA ASP A 35 7.31 -11.53 -18.95
C ASP A 35 7.93 -10.99 -17.66
N PRO A 36 7.16 -10.92 -16.57
CA PRO A 36 7.69 -10.44 -15.30
C PRO A 36 8.87 -11.27 -14.81
N LEU A 37 9.90 -10.59 -14.31
CA LEU A 37 11.07 -11.23 -13.70
C LEU A 37 10.78 -11.60 -12.25
N LEU A 38 11.22 -12.79 -11.82
CA LEU A 38 11.18 -13.17 -10.42
C LEU A 38 12.29 -12.41 -9.65
N VAL A 39 11.92 -11.70 -8.61
CA VAL A 39 12.84 -10.85 -7.83
C VAL A 39 12.68 -11.09 -6.33
N TRP A 40 13.76 -10.85 -5.57
CA TRP A 40 13.68 -10.74 -4.12
C TRP A 40 12.97 -9.45 -3.71
N ASP A 41 12.03 -9.53 -2.78
CA ASP A 41 11.35 -8.34 -2.24
C ASP A 41 12.09 -7.71 -1.06
N ILE A 42 12.85 -8.52 -0.33
CA ILE A 42 13.47 -8.15 0.94
C ILE A 42 14.97 -8.45 0.89
N ALA A 43 15.78 -7.42 1.15
CA ALA A 43 17.22 -7.57 1.27
C ALA A 43 17.58 -8.54 2.43
N PRO A 44 18.64 -9.35 2.32
CA PRO A 44 18.99 -10.34 3.34
C PRO A 44 19.05 -9.79 4.78
N ALA A 45 19.58 -8.57 4.97
CA ALA A 45 19.69 -7.94 6.29
C ALA A 45 18.34 -7.58 6.93
N LEU A 46 17.25 -7.55 6.15
CA LEU A 46 15.91 -7.17 6.61
C LEU A 46 14.96 -8.37 6.78
N ARG A 47 15.45 -9.60 6.59
CA ARG A 47 14.63 -10.81 6.62
C ARG A 47 14.25 -11.30 8.02
N THR A 48 14.79 -10.67 9.05
CA THR A 48 14.51 -10.97 10.48
C THR A 48 14.18 -9.68 11.23
N GLY A 49 13.56 -9.82 12.40
CA GLY A 49 13.12 -8.67 13.19
C GLY A 49 11.81 -8.06 12.66
N LEU A 50 11.60 -6.77 12.86
CA LEU A 50 10.43 -6.07 12.32
C LEU A 50 10.56 -5.85 10.82
N PRO A 51 9.45 -5.93 10.06
CA PRO A 51 9.47 -5.63 8.62
C PRO A 51 9.94 -4.20 8.37
N TRP A 52 10.50 -3.97 7.19
CA TRP A 52 10.92 -2.61 6.80
C TRP A 52 9.77 -1.62 6.90
N ASN A 53 10.06 -0.42 7.37
CA ASN A 53 9.07 0.64 7.58
C ASN A 53 7.90 0.26 8.50
N PHE A 54 8.09 -0.74 9.39
CA PHE A 54 7.08 -1.06 10.40
C PHE A 54 6.84 0.12 11.33
N ARG A 55 5.58 0.42 11.53
CA ARG A 55 5.10 1.48 12.42
C ARG A 55 3.70 1.18 12.92
N THR A 56 3.36 1.72 14.06
CA THR A 56 2.03 1.62 14.67
C THR A 56 1.50 3.02 15.00
N THR A 57 0.19 3.13 15.17
CA THR A 57 -0.44 4.38 15.63
C THR A 57 -0.18 4.71 17.10
N ASP A 58 0.51 3.82 17.82
CA ASP A 58 0.98 4.05 19.18
C ASP A 58 2.43 4.56 19.23
N ASP A 59 3.14 4.56 18.09
CA ASP A 59 4.51 5.01 18.02
C ASP A 59 4.61 6.55 18.15
N PRO A 60 5.71 7.07 18.71
CA PRO A 60 5.96 8.50 18.75
C PRO A 60 6.10 9.07 17.33
N LEU A 61 5.49 10.24 17.11
CA LEU A 61 5.56 10.93 15.83
C LEU A 61 6.97 11.53 15.60
N ARG A 62 7.53 11.26 14.45
CA ARG A 62 8.80 11.86 13.98
C ARG A 62 8.49 13.19 13.30
N ALA A 63 8.07 14.18 14.09
CA ALA A 63 7.68 15.49 13.57
C ALA A 63 8.83 16.20 12.85
N LYS A 64 8.53 16.87 11.74
CA LYS A 64 9.45 17.70 10.98
C LYS A 64 8.92 19.13 10.95
N GLY A 65 9.76 20.12 11.32
CA GLY A 65 9.44 21.53 11.09
C GLY A 65 8.56 22.21 12.12
N GLY A 66 8.48 21.72 13.36
CA GLY A 66 8.08 22.55 14.53
C GLY A 66 6.59 22.57 14.88
N MET A 67 5.67 22.08 14.05
CA MET A 67 4.26 21.97 14.43
C MET A 67 3.85 20.50 14.49
N ALA A 68 3.48 20.03 15.69
CA ALA A 68 2.95 18.70 15.87
C ALA A 68 1.51 18.62 15.28
N PRO A 69 1.19 17.62 14.45
CA PRO A 69 -0.16 17.47 13.94
C PRO A 69 -1.14 17.10 15.08
N ASN A 70 -2.42 17.37 14.87
CA ASN A 70 -3.47 16.95 15.79
C ASN A 70 -3.52 15.41 15.90
N ILE A 71 -3.31 14.89 17.12
CA ILE A 71 -3.29 13.44 17.41
C ILE A 71 -4.62 12.90 17.95
N THR A 72 -5.68 13.70 17.97
CA THR A 72 -7.01 13.26 18.44
C THR A 72 -7.41 11.98 17.73
N GLY A 73 -7.75 10.94 18.50
CA GLY A 73 -8.18 9.64 18.00
C GLY A 73 -7.08 8.73 17.43
N LEU A 74 -5.81 9.19 17.30
CA LEU A 74 -4.73 8.42 16.66
C LEU A 74 -4.47 7.08 17.37
N ALA A 75 -4.24 7.06 18.67
CA ALA A 75 -3.99 5.84 19.44
C ALA A 75 -5.19 4.87 19.45
N LYS A 76 -6.42 5.39 19.27
CA LYS A 76 -7.63 4.54 19.19
C LYS A 76 -7.79 3.83 17.86
N LEU A 77 -7.01 4.19 16.83
CA LEU A 77 -7.10 3.57 15.51
C LEU A 77 -6.75 2.09 15.52
N ARG A 78 -5.77 1.69 16.34
CA ARG A 78 -5.18 0.35 16.27
C ARG A 78 -4.79 0.00 14.83
N ALA A 79 -4.02 0.86 14.22
CA ALA A 79 -3.50 0.67 12.87
C ALA A 79 -1.98 0.54 12.88
N SER A 80 -1.48 -0.23 11.95
CA SER A 80 -0.05 -0.42 11.73
C SER A 80 0.24 -0.54 10.23
N GLY A 81 1.49 -0.33 9.86
CA GLY A 81 1.92 -0.48 8.48
C GLY A 81 3.34 -0.95 8.36
N SER A 82 3.65 -1.66 7.28
CA SER A 82 5.01 -2.09 6.96
C SER A 82 5.22 -2.31 5.47
N GLY A 83 6.45 -2.63 5.10
CA GLY A 83 6.79 -3.32 3.86
C GLY A 83 6.43 -4.80 3.95
N GLU A 84 6.79 -5.52 2.89
CA GLU A 84 6.69 -6.97 2.77
C GLU A 84 7.48 -7.68 3.87
N PHE A 85 7.14 -8.92 4.18
CA PHE A 85 7.66 -9.66 5.32
C PHE A 85 7.97 -11.12 5.02
N THR A 86 8.94 -11.67 5.74
CA THR A 86 9.21 -13.11 5.88
C THR A 86 8.36 -13.71 7.00
N PRO A 87 8.32 -15.03 7.18
CA PRO A 87 7.71 -15.66 8.36
C PRO A 87 8.26 -15.13 9.70
N ASP A 88 9.56 -14.86 9.77
CA ASP A 88 10.20 -14.30 10.98
C ASP A 88 9.77 -12.87 11.25
N ASN A 89 9.72 -12.03 10.19
CA ASN A 89 9.20 -10.68 10.31
C ASN A 89 7.73 -10.68 10.75
N LEU A 90 6.89 -11.54 10.15
CA LEU A 90 5.47 -11.66 10.50
C LEU A 90 5.29 -12.05 11.96
N LYS A 91 6.04 -13.05 12.44
CA LYS A 91 6.03 -13.47 13.86
C LYS A 91 6.39 -12.30 14.79
N THR A 92 7.48 -11.58 14.47
CA THR A 92 7.96 -10.45 15.27
C THR A 92 6.94 -9.30 15.28
N MET A 93 6.35 -9.01 14.12
CA MET A 93 5.32 -7.99 13.96
C MET A 93 4.05 -8.32 14.77
N LEU A 94 3.53 -9.53 14.64
CA LEU A 94 2.33 -9.95 15.38
C LEU A 94 2.53 -9.89 16.89
N ALA A 95 3.73 -10.17 17.39
CA ALA A 95 4.06 -10.04 18.82
C ALA A 95 4.00 -8.57 19.31
N LYS A 96 4.04 -7.57 18.42
CA LYS A 96 3.90 -6.14 18.75
C LYS A 96 2.46 -5.64 18.70
N LEU A 97 1.53 -6.41 18.13
CA LEU A 97 0.14 -6.03 17.92
C LEU A 97 -0.77 -6.81 18.87
N PRO A 98 -1.12 -6.26 20.04
CA PRO A 98 -1.90 -6.98 21.04
C PRO A 98 -3.36 -7.13 20.60
N GLY A 99 -3.83 -8.37 20.50
CA GLY A 99 -5.21 -8.73 20.15
C GLY A 99 -5.37 -9.26 18.72
N PRO A 100 -6.61 -9.30 18.21
CA PRO A 100 -6.87 -9.74 16.84
C PRO A 100 -6.20 -8.82 15.80
N VAL A 101 -5.68 -9.39 14.73
CA VAL A 101 -5.04 -8.65 13.62
C VAL A 101 -5.73 -9.01 12.31
N ALA A 102 -6.04 -8.00 11.51
CA ALA A 102 -6.40 -8.16 10.09
C ALA A 102 -5.31 -7.54 9.23
N ILE A 103 -4.70 -8.33 8.36
CA ILE A 103 -3.62 -7.93 7.47
C ILE A 103 -4.21 -7.59 6.10
N PHE A 104 -4.01 -6.35 5.68
CA PHE A 104 -4.43 -5.82 4.38
C PHE A 104 -3.24 -5.82 3.42
N ASP A 105 -3.23 -6.79 2.52
CA ASP A 105 -2.31 -6.84 1.40
C ASP A 105 -2.78 -5.90 0.29
N LEU A 106 -1.98 -4.87 0.01
CA LEU A 106 -2.29 -3.83 -0.97
C LEU A 106 -1.58 -4.06 -2.32
N ARG A 107 -0.95 -5.21 -2.49
CA ARG A 107 -0.15 -5.49 -3.67
C ARG A 107 -1.02 -6.00 -4.83
N GLN A 108 -0.89 -5.38 -5.99
CA GLN A 108 -1.49 -5.86 -7.23
C GLN A 108 -0.58 -6.86 -7.94
N GLU A 109 0.73 -6.69 -7.79
CA GLU A 109 1.75 -7.58 -8.35
C GLU A 109 1.65 -8.99 -7.75
N ASP A 110 1.93 -10.02 -8.57
CA ASP A 110 2.02 -11.40 -8.11
C ASP A 110 3.21 -11.56 -7.16
N HIS A 111 3.00 -12.19 -6.01
CA HIS A 111 4.03 -12.34 -4.97
C HIS A 111 3.78 -13.58 -4.11
N GLY A 112 4.75 -13.90 -3.28
CA GLY A 112 4.68 -15.02 -2.35
C GLY A 112 6.03 -15.31 -1.73
N LEU A 113 6.23 -16.55 -1.29
CA LEU A 113 7.45 -16.96 -0.61
C LEU A 113 8.09 -18.19 -1.29
N ILE A 114 9.39 -18.10 -1.53
CA ILE A 114 10.23 -19.23 -1.93
C ILE A 114 11.31 -19.41 -0.87
N ASN A 115 11.40 -20.62 -0.32
CA ASN A 115 12.32 -20.95 0.79
C ASN A 115 12.17 -20.01 2.01
N GLY A 116 10.95 -19.55 2.29
CA GLY A 116 10.66 -18.61 3.37
C GLY A 116 11.07 -17.15 3.09
N ASN A 117 11.56 -16.84 1.91
CA ASN A 117 11.90 -15.46 1.53
C ASN A 117 10.85 -14.90 0.58
N ALA A 118 10.48 -13.65 0.82
CA ALA A 118 9.49 -12.95 -0.01
C ALA A 118 10.03 -12.65 -1.41
N VAL A 119 9.22 -12.97 -2.40
CA VAL A 119 9.49 -12.78 -3.82
C VAL A 119 8.28 -12.17 -4.55
N SER A 120 8.54 -11.51 -5.66
CA SER A 120 7.49 -11.08 -6.58
C SER A 120 7.89 -11.23 -8.04
N TRP A 121 6.89 -11.22 -8.92
CA TRP A 121 7.06 -11.18 -10.37
C TRP A 121 6.98 -9.72 -10.84
N TYR A 122 8.16 -9.12 -10.97
CA TYR A 122 8.32 -7.71 -11.32
C TYR A 122 8.27 -7.49 -12.82
N ALA A 123 7.40 -6.61 -13.27
CA ALA A 123 7.42 -6.00 -14.59
C ALA A 123 7.67 -4.49 -14.45
N THR A 124 7.88 -3.80 -15.56
CA THR A 124 8.08 -2.35 -15.57
C THR A 124 7.05 -1.62 -14.70
N ASN A 125 7.51 -0.85 -13.74
CA ASN A 125 6.73 -0.15 -12.73
C ASN A 125 5.86 -1.04 -11.82
N ASN A 126 6.05 -2.36 -11.78
CA ASN A 126 5.15 -3.34 -11.13
C ASN A 126 3.73 -3.39 -11.72
N TRP A 127 3.57 -3.16 -13.01
CA TRP A 127 2.26 -2.99 -13.65
C TRP A 127 1.78 -4.19 -14.49
N ALA A 128 2.36 -5.38 -14.28
CA ALA A 128 1.97 -6.60 -15.02
C ALA A 128 0.48 -6.95 -14.91
N ASN A 129 -0.15 -6.56 -13.81
CA ASN A 129 -1.54 -6.92 -13.50
C ASN A 129 -2.54 -5.76 -13.68
N VAL A 130 -2.11 -4.65 -14.28
CA VAL A 130 -3.00 -3.52 -14.56
C VAL A 130 -4.15 -3.96 -15.48
N GLY A 131 -5.38 -3.59 -15.10
CA GLY A 131 -6.59 -3.92 -15.86
C GLY A 131 -7.16 -5.31 -15.60
N LYS A 132 -6.47 -6.17 -14.83
CA LYS A 132 -7.00 -7.49 -14.45
C LYS A 132 -7.96 -7.38 -13.25
N SER A 133 -8.94 -8.30 -13.19
CA SER A 133 -9.78 -8.46 -12.00
C SER A 133 -8.99 -9.05 -10.83
N THR A 134 -9.48 -8.91 -9.61
CA THR A 134 -8.86 -9.51 -8.41
C THR A 134 -8.73 -11.03 -8.57
N GLU A 135 -9.74 -11.70 -9.10
CA GLU A 135 -9.75 -13.15 -9.32
C GLU A 135 -8.68 -13.56 -10.34
N ALA A 136 -8.53 -12.79 -11.42
CA ALA A 136 -7.50 -13.03 -12.43
C ALA A 136 -6.09 -12.87 -11.85
N ILE A 137 -5.87 -11.84 -11.01
CA ILE A 137 -4.60 -11.62 -10.30
C ILE A 137 -4.30 -12.80 -9.37
N GLU A 138 -5.26 -13.20 -8.52
CA GLU A 138 -5.06 -14.32 -7.60
C GLU A 138 -4.82 -15.66 -8.34
N GLN A 139 -5.44 -15.85 -9.50
CA GLN A 139 -5.22 -17.04 -10.31
C GLN A 139 -3.83 -17.04 -10.99
N ASP A 140 -3.38 -15.89 -11.50
CA ASP A 140 -2.04 -15.75 -12.07
C ASP A 140 -0.96 -16.00 -11.00
N GLU A 141 -1.07 -15.39 -9.83
CA GLU A 141 -0.16 -15.63 -8.71
C GLU A 141 -0.09 -17.11 -8.33
N LYS A 142 -1.26 -17.76 -8.21
CA LYS A 142 -1.33 -19.19 -7.91
C LYS A 142 -0.64 -20.04 -8.99
N ASN A 143 -0.79 -19.69 -10.26
CA ASN A 143 -0.15 -20.40 -11.36
C ASN A 143 1.38 -20.21 -11.33
N ARG A 144 1.86 -18.99 -11.08
CA ARG A 144 3.29 -18.68 -10.97
C ARG A 144 3.94 -19.39 -9.79
N LEU A 145 3.29 -19.38 -8.62
CA LEU A 145 3.78 -20.14 -7.45
C LEU A 145 3.82 -21.64 -7.70
N ARG A 146 2.82 -22.20 -8.42
CA ARG A 146 2.83 -23.61 -8.78
C ARG A 146 3.92 -23.99 -9.80
N ALA A 147 4.29 -23.06 -10.68
CA ALA A 147 5.36 -23.27 -11.63
C ALA A 147 6.75 -23.37 -10.95
N CYS A 148 6.88 -22.85 -9.73
CA CYS A 148 8.07 -23.02 -8.90
C CYS A 148 8.08 -24.44 -8.31
N THR A 149 8.51 -25.42 -9.08
CA THR A 149 8.44 -26.86 -8.73
C THR A 149 9.42 -27.20 -7.61
N LEU A 150 8.96 -27.89 -6.57
CA LEU A 150 9.80 -28.42 -5.50
C LEU A 150 10.91 -29.33 -6.07
N GLY A 151 12.15 -29.14 -5.62
CA GLY A 151 13.30 -29.84 -6.15
C GLY A 151 13.87 -29.30 -7.46
N GLY A 152 13.17 -28.39 -8.13
CA GLY A 152 13.67 -27.63 -9.26
C GLY A 152 14.48 -26.41 -8.87
N GLU A 153 14.86 -25.62 -9.84
CA GLU A 153 15.57 -24.36 -9.66
C GLU A 153 14.74 -23.19 -10.18
N VAL A 154 14.87 -22.02 -9.53
CA VAL A 154 14.37 -20.75 -10.04
C VAL A 154 15.49 -19.74 -10.15
N THR A 155 15.37 -18.86 -11.12
CA THR A 155 16.29 -17.76 -11.33
C THR A 155 15.69 -16.48 -10.78
N LEU A 156 16.40 -15.84 -9.84
CA LEU A 156 16.00 -14.59 -9.22
C LEU A 156 16.95 -13.48 -9.64
N SER A 157 16.37 -12.34 -9.93
CA SER A 157 17.13 -11.10 -10.11
C SER A 157 17.21 -10.35 -8.79
N GLY A 158 18.37 -9.78 -8.49
CA GLY A 158 18.57 -9.01 -7.26
C GLY A 158 17.84 -7.66 -7.28
N ASP A 159 17.84 -7.01 -6.12
CA ASP A 159 17.15 -5.73 -5.85
C ASP A 159 17.56 -4.58 -6.80
N ALA A 160 18.69 -4.71 -7.50
CA ALA A 160 19.18 -3.73 -8.46
C ALA A 160 18.32 -3.61 -9.73
N VAL A 161 17.53 -4.65 -10.09
CA VAL A 161 16.51 -4.56 -11.18
C VAL A 161 15.50 -3.48 -10.87
N MET A 162 15.25 -3.26 -9.60
CA MET A 162 14.28 -2.28 -9.12
C MET A 162 14.85 -0.88 -8.96
N LYS A 163 16.16 -0.75 -8.82
CA LYS A 163 16.83 0.56 -8.65
C LYS A 163 17.20 1.22 -9.95
N ALA A 164 17.44 0.45 -10.98
CA ALA A 164 17.82 0.97 -12.28
C ALA A 164 17.11 0.13 -13.34
N GLU A 165 15.98 0.62 -13.84
CA GLU A 165 15.37 0.06 -15.05
C GLU A 165 16.44 -0.05 -16.12
N GLY A 166 17.02 -1.25 -16.30
CA GLY A 166 18.09 -1.51 -17.27
C GLY A 166 19.49 -1.79 -16.73
N ALA A 167 19.74 -1.79 -15.41
CA ALA A 167 21.06 -2.15 -14.89
C ALA A 167 21.26 -3.67 -14.84
N ASN A 168 22.48 -4.09 -15.19
CA ASN A 168 22.94 -5.49 -15.13
C ASN A 168 22.96 -5.94 -13.66
N THR A 169 22.05 -6.84 -13.29
CA THR A 169 21.84 -7.26 -11.90
C THR A 169 22.36 -8.65 -11.67
N ALA A 170 22.89 -8.91 -10.49
CA ALA A 170 23.27 -10.25 -10.09
C ALA A 170 22.07 -11.18 -10.19
N VAL A 171 22.18 -12.20 -11.01
CA VAL A 171 21.19 -13.26 -11.18
C VAL A 171 21.59 -14.40 -10.28
N GLU A 172 20.69 -14.80 -9.40
CA GLU A 172 20.89 -15.92 -8.48
C GLU A 172 20.03 -17.09 -8.90
N ARG A 173 20.60 -18.30 -8.96
CA ARG A 173 19.87 -19.55 -9.10
C ARG A 173 19.77 -20.23 -7.75
N ILE A 174 18.58 -20.56 -7.35
CA ILE A 174 18.33 -21.26 -6.08
C ILE A 174 17.50 -22.51 -6.30
N ALA A 175 17.83 -23.57 -5.54
CA ALA A 175 16.99 -24.75 -5.47
C ALA A 175 15.71 -24.44 -4.67
N VAL A 176 14.56 -24.85 -5.19
CA VAL A 176 13.26 -24.66 -4.56
C VAL A 176 13.01 -25.76 -3.55
N ARG A 177 12.98 -25.41 -2.26
CA ARG A 177 12.69 -26.31 -1.14
C ARG A 177 11.29 -26.13 -0.57
N SER A 178 10.74 -24.93 -0.70
CA SER A 178 9.37 -24.63 -0.30
C SER A 178 8.80 -23.49 -1.12
N VAL A 179 7.48 -23.52 -1.36
CA VAL A 179 6.71 -22.47 -2.01
C VAL A 179 5.45 -22.23 -1.21
N GLN A 180 5.13 -20.97 -0.95
CA GLN A 180 3.97 -20.59 -0.15
C GLN A 180 3.39 -19.26 -0.60
N SER A 181 2.05 -19.16 -0.68
CA SER A 181 1.40 -17.86 -0.83
C SER A 181 1.38 -17.11 0.51
N GLU A 182 1.32 -15.79 0.46
CA GLU A 182 1.19 -14.97 1.66
C GLU A 182 -0.13 -15.27 2.41
N ARG A 183 -1.25 -15.45 1.69
CA ARG A 183 -2.52 -15.90 2.28
C ARG A 183 -2.36 -17.16 3.13
N LYS A 184 -1.59 -18.15 2.65
CA LYS A 184 -1.34 -19.39 3.39
C LYS A 184 -0.47 -19.13 4.63
N LEU A 185 0.57 -18.30 4.49
CA LEU A 185 1.44 -17.92 5.60
C LEU A 185 0.63 -17.25 6.72
N ILE A 186 -0.17 -16.24 6.39
CA ILE A 186 -0.98 -15.50 7.36
C ILE A 186 -2.03 -16.40 7.99
N GLY A 187 -2.69 -17.26 7.20
CA GLY A 187 -3.69 -18.21 7.69
C GLY A 187 -3.18 -19.16 8.77
N MET A 188 -1.86 -19.41 8.86
CA MET A 188 -1.24 -20.23 9.90
C MET A 188 -1.08 -19.48 11.24
N THR A 189 -1.28 -18.16 11.27
CA THR A 189 -1.07 -17.33 12.46
C THR A 189 -2.35 -17.00 13.23
N GLY A 190 -3.50 -17.27 12.65
CA GLY A 190 -4.80 -16.85 13.19
C GLY A 190 -5.17 -15.40 12.86
N ALA A 191 -4.32 -14.63 12.18
CA ALA A 191 -4.67 -13.31 11.65
C ALA A 191 -5.61 -13.43 10.45
N ALA A 192 -6.51 -12.46 10.28
CA ALA A 192 -7.32 -12.35 9.08
C ALA A 192 -6.49 -11.81 7.91
N TYR A 193 -6.76 -12.28 6.70
CA TYR A 193 -6.12 -11.80 5.48
C TYR A 193 -7.12 -11.18 4.53
N VAL A 194 -6.87 -9.95 4.13
CA VAL A 194 -7.69 -9.18 3.19
C VAL A 194 -6.80 -8.66 2.08
N ARG A 195 -6.99 -9.15 0.84
CA ARG A 195 -6.25 -8.60 -0.31
C ARG A 195 -7.09 -7.55 -1.02
N ILE A 196 -6.49 -6.38 -1.23
CA ILE A 196 -7.05 -5.26 -2.00
C ILE A 196 -6.00 -4.85 -3.03
N PRO A 197 -6.02 -5.39 -4.25
CA PRO A 197 -5.01 -5.11 -5.26
C PRO A 197 -5.01 -3.64 -5.67
N VAL A 198 -3.90 -2.96 -5.42
CA VAL A 198 -3.68 -1.56 -5.80
C VAL A 198 -2.42 -1.46 -6.65
N THR A 199 -2.55 -0.86 -7.81
CA THR A 199 -1.43 -0.62 -8.72
C THR A 199 -0.35 0.18 -8.04
N ASP A 200 0.90 -0.27 -8.15
CA ASP A 200 2.03 0.42 -7.51
C ASP A 200 2.09 1.89 -7.94
N ARG A 201 2.38 2.77 -6.98
CA ARG A 201 2.42 4.24 -7.09
C ARG A 201 1.08 4.92 -7.38
N CYS A 202 0.03 4.22 -7.77
CA CYS A 202 -1.28 4.78 -8.10
C CYS A 202 -2.20 4.91 -6.87
N ARG A 203 -3.29 5.68 -7.03
CA ARG A 203 -4.41 5.60 -6.09
C ARG A 203 -5.17 4.26 -6.27
N PRO A 204 -5.93 3.80 -5.26
CA PRO A 204 -6.83 2.67 -5.46
C PRO A 204 -7.93 2.98 -6.48
N THR A 205 -8.43 1.96 -7.16
CA THR A 205 -9.65 2.04 -7.97
C THR A 205 -10.87 2.28 -7.08
N ASP A 206 -11.96 2.79 -7.65
CA ASP A 206 -13.19 3.01 -6.87
C ASP A 206 -13.74 1.68 -6.30
N ALA A 207 -13.63 0.58 -7.03
CA ALA A 207 -13.99 -0.76 -6.54
C ALA A 207 -13.08 -1.22 -5.39
N ALA A 208 -11.77 -0.97 -5.44
CA ALA A 208 -10.85 -1.27 -4.34
C ALA A 208 -11.16 -0.44 -3.09
N VAL A 209 -11.60 0.80 -3.27
CA VAL A 209 -12.04 1.66 -2.15
C VAL A 209 -13.33 1.12 -1.52
N ASP A 210 -14.29 0.68 -2.32
CA ASP A 210 -15.53 0.06 -1.80
C ASP A 210 -15.22 -1.22 -1.02
N GLN A 211 -14.35 -2.08 -1.57
CA GLN A 211 -13.87 -3.29 -0.89
C GLN A 211 -13.19 -2.95 0.45
N PHE A 212 -12.35 -1.91 0.48
CA PHE A 212 -11.70 -1.43 1.69
C PHE A 212 -12.72 -0.96 2.74
N VAL A 213 -13.68 -0.13 2.33
CA VAL A 213 -14.72 0.39 3.24
C VAL A 213 -15.55 -0.75 3.83
N LEU A 214 -15.93 -1.74 3.03
CA LEU A 214 -16.65 -2.92 3.48
C LEU A 214 -15.82 -3.75 4.47
N ALA A 215 -14.55 -4.01 4.14
CA ALA A 215 -13.65 -4.77 5.00
C ALA A 215 -13.44 -4.07 6.35
N VAL A 216 -13.22 -2.75 6.36
CA VAL A 216 -13.04 -1.96 7.59
C VAL A 216 -14.31 -1.98 8.46
N ARG A 217 -15.50 -1.95 7.86
CA ARG A 217 -16.76 -2.03 8.58
C ARG A 217 -16.99 -3.41 9.22
N ALA A 218 -16.48 -4.46 8.58
CA ALA A 218 -16.62 -5.83 9.07
C ALA A 218 -15.58 -6.19 10.16
N LEU A 219 -14.59 -5.34 10.44
CA LEU A 219 -13.59 -5.62 11.47
C LEU A 219 -14.23 -5.72 12.86
N PRO A 220 -13.99 -6.81 13.60
CA PRO A 220 -14.40 -6.90 15.01
C PRO A 220 -13.79 -5.76 15.83
N ALA A 221 -14.50 -5.33 16.87
CA ALA A 221 -13.98 -4.33 17.80
C ALA A 221 -12.64 -4.76 18.40
N GLY A 222 -11.69 -3.82 18.50
CA GLY A 222 -10.37 -4.09 19.04
C GLY A 222 -9.37 -4.73 18.07
N THR A 223 -9.76 -5.00 16.82
CA THR A 223 -8.85 -5.54 15.81
C THR A 223 -7.83 -4.49 15.37
N TRP A 224 -6.56 -4.88 15.28
CA TRP A 224 -5.51 -4.13 14.61
C TRP A 224 -5.65 -4.26 13.10
N ALA A 225 -5.71 -3.14 12.40
CA ALA A 225 -5.64 -3.11 10.93
C ALA A 225 -4.18 -2.91 10.50
N HIS A 226 -3.53 -3.96 10.03
CA HIS A 226 -2.18 -3.89 9.50
C HIS A 226 -2.21 -3.75 7.99
N PHE A 227 -1.60 -2.70 7.45
CA PHE A 227 -1.52 -2.43 6.01
C PHE A 227 -0.10 -2.67 5.53
N HIS A 228 0.06 -3.39 4.41
CA HIS A 228 1.37 -3.52 3.80
C HIS A 228 1.32 -3.45 2.28
N CYS A 229 2.46 -3.12 1.71
CA CYS A 229 2.79 -3.26 0.30
C CYS A 229 4.25 -3.72 0.22
N ARG A 230 4.89 -3.67 -0.95
CA ARG A 230 6.28 -4.10 -1.03
C ARG A 230 7.22 -3.28 -0.12
N ALA A 231 7.19 -1.95 -0.21
CA ALA A 231 8.11 -1.07 0.54
C ALA A 231 7.53 -0.47 1.83
N GLY A 232 6.23 -0.61 2.10
CA GLY A 232 5.60 0.01 3.27
C GLY A 232 5.44 1.52 3.21
N GLN A 233 5.64 2.13 2.05
CA GLN A 233 5.60 3.58 1.85
C GLN A 233 4.30 4.06 1.21
N GLY A 234 4.22 4.14 -0.12
CA GLY A 234 3.15 4.81 -0.85
C GLY A 234 1.75 4.24 -0.60
N ARG A 235 1.49 3.00 -1.03
CA ARG A 235 0.20 2.32 -0.88
C ARG A 235 -0.17 2.15 0.59
N THR A 236 0.76 1.68 1.40
CA THR A 236 0.59 1.50 2.86
C THR A 236 0.19 2.80 3.54
N THR A 237 0.92 3.90 3.33
CA THR A 237 0.61 5.19 3.94
C THR A 237 -0.73 5.73 3.43
N THR A 238 -1.03 5.55 2.14
CA THR A 238 -2.34 5.93 1.59
C THR A 238 -3.47 5.25 2.36
N PHE A 239 -3.42 3.92 2.55
CA PHE A 239 -4.50 3.20 3.25
C PHE A 239 -4.55 3.49 4.75
N MET A 240 -3.42 3.73 5.41
CA MET A 240 -3.41 4.22 6.80
C MET A 240 -4.09 5.60 6.90
N VAL A 241 -3.86 6.50 5.94
CA VAL A 241 -4.55 7.79 5.84
C VAL A 241 -6.06 7.59 5.61
N LEU A 242 -6.47 6.71 4.69
CA LEU A 242 -7.89 6.44 4.44
C LEU A 242 -8.59 5.84 5.67
N TYR A 243 -7.91 4.92 6.36
CA TYR A 243 -8.44 4.32 7.59
C TYR A 243 -8.62 5.35 8.69
N ASP A 244 -7.65 6.23 8.84
CA ASP A 244 -7.70 7.34 9.78
C ASP A 244 -8.86 8.31 9.44
N MET A 245 -9.03 8.66 8.16
CA MET A 245 -10.17 9.47 7.71
C MET A 245 -11.51 8.85 8.07
N LEU A 246 -11.70 7.54 7.86
CA LEU A 246 -12.95 6.85 8.21
C LEU A 246 -13.29 6.97 9.71
N ARG A 247 -12.29 7.12 10.56
CA ARG A 247 -12.46 7.19 12.02
C ARG A 247 -12.49 8.62 12.54
N ASN A 248 -11.69 9.53 11.97
CA ASN A 248 -11.39 10.82 12.60
C ASN A 248 -11.67 12.05 11.72
N ALA A 249 -12.06 11.92 10.44
CA ALA A 249 -12.23 13.07 9.53
C ALA A 249 -13.28 14.11 9.98
N ARG A 250 -14.13 13.79 10.93
CA ARG A 250 -15.12 14.74 11.49
C ARG A 250 -14.50 15.69 12.52
N GLU A 251 -13.40 15.27 13.17
CA GLU A 251 -12.77 16.00 14.27
C GLU A 251 -11.36 16.49 13.90
N VAL A 252 -10.73 15.86 12.91
CA VAL A 252 -9.33 16.12 12.54
C VAL A 252 -9.27 16.56 11.09
N SER A 253 -8.48 17.58 10.81
CA SER A 253 -8.29 18.11 9.45
C SER A 253 -7.62 17.08 8.52
N LEU A 254 -7.85 17.21 7.21
CA LEU A 254 -7.15 16.41 6.21
C LEU A 254 -5.63 16.54 6.34
N GLU A 255 -5.15 17.75 6.56
CA GLU A 255 -3.73 18.05 6.67
C GLU A 255 -3.11 17.35 7.89
N ASP A 256 -3.75 17.42 9.04
CA ASP A 256 -3.29 16.75 10.26
C ASP A 256 -3.30 15.22 10.10
N ILE A 257 -4.35 14.64 9.49
CA ILE A 257 -4.42 13.20 9.22
C ILE A 257 -3.26 12.76 8.33
N VAL A 258 -3.01 13.46 7.24
CA VAL A 258 -1.89 13.14 6.33
C VAL A 258 -0.55 13.31 7.03
N ASN A 259 -0.34 14.44 7.72
CA ASN A 259 0.92 14.76 8.37
C ASN A 259 1.26 13.77 9.50
N ARG A 260 0.28 13.34 10.33
CA ARG A 260 0.55 12.36 11.38
C ARG A 260 0.90 10.98 10.85
N GLN A 261 0.31 10.54 9.73
CA GLN A 261 0.66 9.27 9.11
C GLN A 261 2.06 9.32 8.44
N LEU A 262 2.44 10.45 7.86
CA LEU A 262 3.80 10.69 7.36
C LEU A 262 4.82 10.78 8.51
N ALA A 263 4.45 11.41 9.63
CA ALA A 263 5.29 11.51 10.83
C ALA A 263 5.53 10.15 11.49
N LEU A 264 4.55 9.22 11.47
CA LEU A 264 4.73 7.84 11.92
C LEU A 264 5.77 7.11 11.06
N LEU A 265 5.73 7.30 9.74
CA LEU A 265 6.72 6.73 8.82
C LEU A 265 8.09 7.40 8.96
N GLY A 266 8.12 8.71 9.28
CA GLY A 266 9.34 9.53 9.28
C GLY A 266 9.81 9.94 7.88
N ASP A 267 8.99 9.72 6.85
CA ASP A 267 9.23 10.11 5.47
C ASP A 267 8.07 10.95 4.92
N TYR A 268 8.27 12.28 4.92
CA TYR A 268 7.29 13.24 4.43
C TYR A 268 7.17 13.28 2.90
N GLY A 269 8.06 12.62 2.19
CA GLY A 269 8.02 12.47 0.74
C GLY A 269 7.23 11.25 0.25
N ALA A 270 6.84 10.33 1.15
CA ALA A 270 6.28 9.02 0.78
C ALA A 270 5.00 9.08 -0.10
N LEU A 271 4.22 10.15 0.00
CA LEU A 271 3.03 10.39 -0.82
C LEU A 271 3.28 11.36 -1.99
N GLY A 272 4.47 11.93 -2.09
CA GLY A 272 4.91 12.80 -3.17
C GLY A 272 5.53 12.05 -4.36
N PRO A 273 5.91 12.77 -5.43
CA PRO A 273 6.75 12.20 -6.47
C PRO A 273 8.15 11.93 -5.89
N PRO A 274 8.85 10.88 -6.35
CA PRO A 274 10.23 10.63 -5.94
C PRO A 274 11.13 11.86 -6.20
N PRO A 275 12.14 12.11 -5.37
CA PRO A 275 13.09 13.19 -5.60
C PRO A 275 13.69 13.12 -7.01
N GLY A 276 13.82 14.29 -7.68
CA GLY A 276 14.34 14.37 -9.05
C GLY A 276 13.38 13.91 -10.16
N SER A 277 12.13 13.61 -9.82
CA SER A 277 11.12 13.28 -10.86
C SER A 277 10.82 14.49 -11.72
N ASP A 278 10.60 14.23 -13.02
CA ASP A 278 10.09 15.24 -13.96
C ASP A 278 8.70 15.75 -13.46
N PRO A 279 8.53 17.06 -13.23
CA PRO A 279 7.27 17.64 -12.76
C PRO A 279 6.13 17.49 -13.76
N THR A 280 6.42 17.22 -15.03
CA THR A 280 5.43 16.99 -16.10
C THR A 280 5.24 15.52 -16.43
N GLY A 281 6.07 14.63 -15.83
CA GLY A 281 6.07 13.21 -16.09
C GLY A 281 4.92 12.46 -15.40
N TRP A 282 4.72 11.20 -15.78
CA TRP A 282 3.66 10.35 -15.23
C TRP A 282 3.69 10.22 -13.70
N LYS A 283 4.88 10.27 -13.07
CA LYS A 283 5.02 10.20 -11.60
C LYS A 283 4.38 11.41 -10.90
N ALA A 284 4.47 12.58 -11.49
CA ALA A 284 3.78 13.78 -11.01
C ALA A 284 2.27 13.62 -11.20
N GLY A 285 1.84 13.08 -12.35
CA GLY A 285 0.44 12.82 -12.65
C GLY A 285 -0.23 11.87 -11.64
N VAL A 286 0.38 10.72 -11.33
CA VAL A 286 -0.17 9.78 -10.33
C VAL A 286 -0.18 10.37 -8.93
N THR A 287 0.77 11.25 -8.60
CA THR A 287 0.79 11.96 -7.31
C THR A 287 -0.35 12.96 -7.21
N ALA A 288 -0.59 13.73 -8.27
CA ALA A 288 -1.71 14.69 -8.33
C ALA A 288 -3.06 13.96 -8.24
N ASP A 289 -3.23 12.85 -8.97
CA ASP A 289 -4.43 12.01 -8.95
C ASP A 289 -4.68 11.45 -7.53
N ARG A 290 -3.67 10.90 -6.87
CA ARG A 290 -3.78 10.41 -5.49
C ARG A 290 -4.13 11.54 -4.50
N THR A 291 -3.54 12.73 -4.67
CA THR A 291 -3.86 13.90 -3.83
C THR A 291 -5.31 14.33 -3.99
N ALA A 292 -5.80 14.42 -5.22
CA ALA A 292 -7.19 14.75 -5.50
C ALA A 292 -8.15 13.70 -4.93
N PHE A 293 -7.83 12.42 -5.09
CA PHE A 293 -8.57 11.31 -4.51
C PHE A 293 -8.64 11.40 -2.98
N MET A 294 -7.53 11.64 -2.28
CA MET A 294 -7.52 11.75 -0.81
C MET A 294 -8.40 12.91 -0.33
N LYS A 295 -8.41 14.05 -1.03
CA LYS A 295 -9.31 15.17 -0.72
C LYS A 295 -10.79 14.77 -0.86
N ALA A 296 -11.13 14.09 -1.93
CA ALA A 296 -12.49 13.61 -2.17
C ALA A 296 -12.90 12.55 -1.13
N PHE A 297 -12.01 11.62 -0.80
CA PHE A 297 -12.27 10.58 0.20
C PHE A 297 -12.44 11.17 1.62
N TYR A 298 -11.72 12.22 1.94
CA TYR A 298 -11.91 12.95 3.20
C TYR A 298 -13.34 13.52 3.29
N ASN A 299 -13.86 14.12 2.21
CA ASN A 299 -15.23 14.61 2.16
C ASN A 299 -16.25 13.46 2.27
N TYR A 300 -15.99 12.34 1.59
CA TYR A 300 -16.80 11.13 1.74
C TYR A 300 -16.83 10.64 3.20
N ALA A 301 -15.69 10.52 3.86
CA ALA A 301 -15.58 10.03 5.23
C ALA A 301 -16.32 10.96 6.22
N ARG A 302 -16.25 12.28 6.03
CA ARG A 302 -17.00 13.25 6.83
C ARG A 302 -18.51 13.13 6.66
N ALA A 303 -18.96 12.94 5.43
CA ALA A 303 -20.38 12.81 5.10
C ALA A 303 -20.97 11.44 5.45
N ASN A 304 -20.14 10.42 5.60
CA ASN A 304 -20.54 9.03 5.83
C ASN A 304 -19.83 8.46 7.06
N PRO A 305 -20.26 8.86 8.28
CA PRO A 305 -19.66 8.35 9.51
C PRO A 305 -19.81 6.83 9.63
N ASN A 306 -19.02 6.23 10.50
CA ASN A 306 -19.08 4.79 10.78
C ASN A 306 -20.53 4.31 10.93
N GLY A 307 -20.87 3.27 10.16
CA GLY A 307 -22.23 2.71 10.12
C GLY A 307 -23.13 3.23 9.00
N SER A 308 -22.72 4.26 8.25
CA SER A 308 -23.43 4.64 7.02
C SER A 308 -23.34 3.50 5.99
N PRO A 309 -24.46 3.04 5.41
CA PRO A 309 -24.45 1.96 4.42
C PRO A 309 -23.84 2.41 3.09
N ARG A 310 -23.70 3.72 2.84
CA ARG A 310 -23.29 4.25 1.55
C ARG A 310 -21.82 3.93 1.26
N LEU A 311 -21.55 3.35 0.09
CA LEU A 311 -20.21 3.08 -0.41
C LEU A 311 -19.60 4.32 -1.08
N TRP A 312 -18.29 4.27 -1.30
CA TRP A 312 -17.55 5.34 -1.96
C TRP A 312 -18.05 5.58 -3.39
N SER A 313 -18.18 4.53 -4.18
CA SER A 313 -18.62 4.64 -5.59
C SER A 313 -20.02 5.23 -5.70
N ASP A 314 -20.95 4.89 -4.80
CA ASP A 314 -22.31 5.44 -4.79
C ASP A 314 -22.33 6.90 -4.32
N TRP A 315 -21.48 7.25 -3.35
CA TRP A 315 -21.30 8.63 -2.95
C TRP A 315 -20.73 9.47 -4.10
N LEU A 316 -19.71 8.97 -4.79
CA LEU A 316 -19.06 9.66 -5.89
C LEU A 316 -20.01 9.89 -7.07
N LYS A 317 -20.85 8.89 -7.44
CA LYS A 317 -21.90 9.04 -8.47
C LYS A 317 -22.89 10.17 -8.14
N ALA A 318 -23.24 10.33 -6.87
CA ALA A 318 -24.17 11.36 -6.44
C ALA A 318 -23.54 12.77 -6.33
N GLN A 319 -22.23 12.93 -6.56
CA GLN A 319 -21.56 14.23 -6.67
C GLN A 319 -21.45 14.71 -8.11
N ARG A 320 -21.76 13.85 -9.09
CA ARG A 320 -21.80 14.16 -10.53
C ARG A 320 -23.18 14.68 -10.91
#